data_abebfa98311d2a315223a5f2971e34e5
#
_entry.id   abebfa98311d2a315223a5f2971e34e5
#
_cell.length_a   1.000
_cell.length_b   1.000
_cell.length_c   1.000
_cell.angle_alpha   90.00
_cell.angle_beta   90.00
_cell.angle_gamma   90.00
#
_symmetry.space_group_name_H-M   'P 1'
#
loop_
_entity.id
_entity.type
_entity.pdbx_description
1 polymer ?
#
loop_
_entity_poly.entity_id
_entity_poly.type
_entity_poly.pdbx_seq_one_letter_code
_entity_poly.pdbx_strand_id
1 'polypeptide(L)'
;MVSFCRKVGIAYDVYLFTDAWEKESYSYEEDASLENKAILKNFNLINVLTSTSNNRLHEKQALNLFRLANAYNGHYGYGNVPPKLHLGGTPLNEAMIALNYIIPQFKKNTGVQKVHVLTLTDGEGAPSVSFGKRAQRYYDEAETKIYSSRIDSNVFLRDRKTGKMYKFDDCYWGSGMTETFVTQLRDRFPECEFMNIRLITGNDWGRFKSSCLGSNVSQEEISRADAVWRKTKSFICTSSFWTIQYALHINALDNKAEFEVAEEATKAQIKKAFSKSLGNKKMNKKILSSFIERIA
;
A
#
# COMPACT_ATOMS: atom_id res chain seq x y z
N MET A 1 12.63 3.10 -9.29
CA MET A 1 12.76 3.39 -7.85
C MET A 1 13.77 2.46 -7.19
N VAL A 2 13.57 1.14 -7.15
CA VAL A 2 14.48 0.18 -6.49
C VAL A 2 15.94 0.30 -6.96
N SER A 3 16.19 0.32 -8.27
CA SER A 3 17.54 0.49 -8.83
C SER A 3 18.19 1.81 -8.41
N PHE A 4 17.41 2.89 -8.29
CA PHE A 4 17.89 4.16 -7.77
C PHE A 4 18.28 4.04 -6.30
N CYS A 5 17.38 3.54 -5.44
CA CYS A 5 17.63 3.37 -4.01
C CYS A 5 18.90 2.55 -3.76
N ARG A 6 19.06 1.44 -4.51
CA ARG A 6 20.26 0.59 -4.40
C ARG A 6 21.54 1.33 -4.78
N LYS A 7 21.54 2.08 -5.89
CA LYS A 7 22.71 2.86 -6.35
C LYS A 7 23.11 3.97 -5.39
N VAL A 8 22.15 4.59 -4.71
CA VAL A 8 22.44 5.67 -3.73
C VAL A 8 22.56 5.20 -2.29
N GLY A 9 22.43 3.89 -2.04
CA GLY A 9 22.56 3.32 -0.70
C GLY A 9 21.37 3.60 0.22
N ILE A 10 20.17 3.82 -0.31
CA ILE A 10 18.94 3.96 0.46
C ILE A 10 18.41 2.55 0.76
N ALA A 11 18.18 2.25 2.04
CA ALA A 11 17.58 1.00 2.45
C ALA A 11 16.12 0.88 1.99
N TYR A 12 15.70 -0.30 1.57
CA TYR A 12 14.31 -0.57 1.15
C TYR A 12 13.95 -2.03 1.31
N ASP A 13 12.67 -2.27 1.51
CA ASP A 13 12.01 -3.56 1.37
C ASP A 13 10.80 -3.41 0.44
N VAL A 14 10.53 -4.40 -0.40
CA VAL A 14 9.38 -4.46 -1.29
C VAL A 14 8.52 -5.64 -0.90
N TYR A 15 7.25 -5.37 -0.63
CA TYR A 15 6.26 -6.37 -0.29
C TYR A 15 5.17 -6.44 -1.35
N LEU A 16 4.74 -7.66 -1.65
CA LEU A 16 3.47 -7.91 -2.33
C LEU A 16 2.43 -8.34 -1.30
N PHE A 17 1.23 -7.80 -1.39
CA PHE A 17 0.09 -8.21 -0.59
C PHE A 17 -1.00 -8.79 -1.48
N THR A 18 -1.55 -9.93 -1.07
CA THR A 18 -2.60 -10.64 -1.81
C THR A 18 -3.62 -11.22 -0.82
N ASP A 19 -4.84 -11.44 -1.29
CA ASP A 19 -5.80 -12.26 -0.56
C ASP A 19 -5.49 -13.74 -0.78
N ALA A 20 -5.51 -14.49 0.30
CA ALA A 20 -5.30 -15.93 0.26
C ALA A 20 -6.62 -16.64 -0.01
N TRP A 21 -6.71 -17.37 -1.11
CA TRP A 21 -7.85 -18.25 -1.44
C TRP A 21 -7.65 -19.70 -0.94
N GLU A 22 -6.59 -19.98 -0.22
CA GLU A 22 -6.30 -21.31 0.30
C GLU A 22 -7.16 -21.67 1.51
N LYS A 23 -7.58 -22.93 1.58
CA LYS A 23 -8.39 -23.52 2.66
C LYS A 23 -7.73 -23.49 4.05
N GLU A 24 -6.45 -23.23 4.14
CA GLU A 24 -5.69 -23.05 5.39
C GLU A 24 -5.82 -21.63 5.97
N SER A 25 -7.01 -21.05 5.90
CA SER A 25 -7.31 -19.93 6.78
C SER A 25 -7.31 -20.47 8.21
N TYR A 26 -6.44 -19.89 9.05
CA TYR A 26 -6.42 -20.20 10.48
C TYR A 26 -7.85 -20.32 11.01
N SER A 27 -8.16 -21.45 11.63
CA SER A 27 -9.41 -21.61 12.38
C SER A 27 -9.28 -20.79 13.65
N TYR A 28 -9.91 -19.62 13.67
CA TYR A 28 -9.92 -18.73 14.84
C TYR A 28 -11.04 -19.06 15.83
N GLU A 29 -11.72 -20.19 15.63
CA GLU A 29 -13.00 -20.47 16.29
C GLU A 29 -12.89 -20.76 17.78
N GLU A 30 -11.69 -21.00 18.31
CA GLU A 30 -11.51 -21.47 19.69
C GLU A 30 -10.51 -20.69 20.53
N ASP A 31 -9.83 -19.69 19.99
CA ASP A 31 -8.83 -18.92 20.73
C ASP A 31 -9.42 -17.66 21.39
N ALA A 32 -9.77 -17.77 22.67
CA ALA A 32 -10.24 -16.65 23.49
C ALA A 32 -9.27 -15.45 23.50
N SER A 33 -7.99 -15.66 23.17
CA SER A 33 -7.01 -14.60 23.07
C SER A 33 -7.27 -13.62 21.93
N LEU A 34 -8.10 -14.00 20.94
CA LEU A 34 -8.42 -13.18 19.77
C LEU A 34 -9.61 -12.24 20.00
N GLU A 35 -10.31 -12.35 21.13
CA GLU A 35 -11.41 -11.45 21.46
C GLU A 35 -10.97 -9.98 21.38
N ASN A 36 -11.74 -9.16 20.66
CA ASN A 36 -11.47 -7.74 20.42
C ASN A 36 -10.12 -7.43 19.79
N LYS A 37 -9.52 -8.40 19.07
CA LYS A 37 -8.32 -8.18 18.25
C LYS A 37 -8.66 -8.19 16.77
N ALA A 38 -7.95 -7.35 16.00
CA ALA A 38 -8.01 -7.44 14.54
C ALA A 38 -7.48 -8.80 14.07
N ILE A 39 -8.21 -9.41 13.15
CA ILE A 39 -7.90 -10.72 12.57
C ILE A 39 -7.53 -10.51 11.10
N LEU A 40 -6.30 -10.84 10.73
CA LEU A 40 -5.83 -10.81 9.35
C LEU A 40 -6.20 -12.13 8.67
N LYS A 41 -7.42 -12.20 8.16
CA LYS A 41 -7.94 -13.38 7.49
C LYS A 41 -7.75 -13.26 5.98
N ASN A 42 -7.37 -14.36 5.32
CA ASN A 42 -7.15 -14.40 3.88
C ASN A 42 -6.16 -13.32 3.40
N PHE A 43 -5.02 -13.23 4.05
CA PHE A 43 -4.02 -12.21 3.77
C PHE A 43 -2.62 -12.80 3.69
N ASN A 44 -1.92 -12.50 2.62
CA ASN A 44 -0.49 -12.77 2.46
C ASN A 44 0.26 -11.47 2.26
N LEU A 45 1.38 -11.34 2.95
CA LEU A 45 2.34 -10.27 2.76
C LEU A 45 3.73 -10.89 2.58
N ILE A 46 4.27 -10.73 1.39
CA ILE A 46 5.47 -11.44 0.96
C ILE A 46 6.56 -10.42 0.66
N ASN A 47 7.68 -10.46 1.39
CA ASN A 47 8.86 -9.67 1.04
C ASN A 47 9.51 -10.28 -0.20
N VAL A 48 9.47 -9.57 -1.31
CA VAL A 48 9.96 -10.05 -2.61
C VAL A 48 11.31 -9.47 -2.99
N LEU A 49 11.71 -8.35 -2.37
CA LEU A 49 12.96 -7.69 -2.68
C LEU A 49 13.43 -6.86 -1.47
N THR A 50 14.68 -7.02 -1.08
CA THR A 50 15.25 -6.28 0.05
C THR A 50 16.64 -5.73 -0.27
N SER A 51 16.93 -4.53 0.24
CA SER A 51 18.24 -3.89 0.13
C SER A 51 19.34 -4.59 0.94
N THR A 52 18.96 -5.36 1.96
CA THR A 52 19.91 -6.07 2.83
C THR A 52 20.49 -7.33 2.18
N SER A 53 19.93 -7.78 1.06
CA SER A 53 20.47 -8.93 0.33
C SER A 53 21.77 -8.60 -0.41
N ASN A 54 22.69 -9.57 -0.50
CA ASN A 54 23.87 -9.44 -1.33
C ASN A 54 23.49 -9.35 -2.83
N ASN A 55 24.44 -8.96 -3.70
CA ASN A 55 24.16 -8.73 -5.13
C ASN A 55 23.54 -9.95 -5.80
N ARG A 56 24.09 -11.14 -5.61
CA ARG A 56 23.60 -12.38 -6.22
C ARG A 56 22.15 -12.70 -5.81
N LEU A 57 21.83 -12.55 -4.53
CA LEU A 57 20.47 -12.79 -4.04
C LEU A 57 19.51 -11.74 -4.53
N HIS A 58 19.91 -10.46 -4.56
CA HIS A 58 19.11 -9.36 -5.06
C HIS A 58 18.74 -9.54 -6.55
N GLU A 59 19.71 -9.92 -7.39
CA GLU A 59 19.46 -10.23 -8.79
C GLU A 59 18.45 -11.38 -8.96
N LYS A 60 18.59 -12.43 -8.14
CA LYS A 60 17.61 -13.54 -8.12
C LYS A 60 16.21 -13.07 -7.70
N GLN A 61 16.11 -12.23 -6.68
CA GLN A 61 14.85 -11.64 -6.23
C GLN A 61 14.21 -10.79 -7.36
N ALA A 62 14.99 -9.92 -8.01
CA ALA A 62 14.54 -9.10 -9.11
C ALA A 62 14.07 -9.94 -10.32
N LEU A 63 14.81 -11.00 -10.64
CA LEU A 63 14.43 -11.94 -11.69
C LEU A 63 13.12 -12.67 -11.37
N ASN A 64 12.92 -13.08 -10.11
CA ASN A 64 11.68 -13.73 -9.70
C ASN A 64 10.49 -12.76 -9.80
N LEU A 65 10.67 -11.49 -9.42
CA LEU A 65 9.63 -10.46 -9.58
C LEU A 65 9.29 -10.23 -11.06
N PHE A 66 10.29 -10.20 -11.94
CA PHE A 66 10.09 -10.12 -13.39
C PHE A 66 9.34 -11.32 -13.95
N ARG A 67 9.70 -12.54 -13.51
CA ARG A 67 8.98 -13.77 -13.90
C ARG A 67 7.53 -13.77 -13.45
N LEU A 68 7.28 -13.29 -12.23
CA LEU A 68 5.94 -13.15 -11.69
C LEU A 68 5.10 -12.16 -12.52
N ALA A 69 5.67 -10.99 -12.86
CA ALA A 69 5.00 -10.01 -13.71
C ALA A 69 4.66 -10.58 -15.10
N ASN A 70 5.56 -11.38 -15.68
CA ASN A 70 5.29 -12.06 -16.96
C ASN A 70 4.21 -13.14 -16.82
N ALA A 71 4.16 -13.86 -15.70
CA ALA A 71 3.13 -14.85 -15.45
C ALA A 71 1.73 -14.22 -15.36
N TYR A 72 1.61 -13.02 -14.80
CA TYR A 72 0.35 -12.27 -14.78
C TYR A 72 -0.09 -11.75 -16.15
N ASN A 73 0.86 -11.47 -17.06
CA ASN A 73 0.56 -11.02 -18.43
C ASN A 73 0.22 -12.17 -19.40
N GLY A 74 0.38 -13.43 -18.99
CA GLY A 74 0.16 -14.58 -19.86
C GLY A 74 -1.30 -14.85 -20.15
N HIS A 75 -1.64 -15.23 -21.40
CA HIS A 75 -2.98 -15.62 -21.83
C HIS A 75 -3.47 -16.94 -21.21
N TYR A 76 -2.63 -17.64 -20.46
CA TYR A 76 -2.91 -19.01 -19.96
C TYR A 76 -3.40 -19.05 -18.51
N GLY A 77 -3.85 -17.93 -17.96
CA GLY A 77 -4.38 -17.87 -16.60
C GLY A 77 -3.32 -18.04 -15.51
N TYR A 78 -3.76 -18.10 -14.28
CA TYR A 78 -2.89 -18.14 -13.08
C TYR A 78 -2.14 -19.46 -12.85
N GLY A 79 -2.23 -20.44 -13.74
CA GLY A 79 -1.66 -21.77 -13.56
C GLY A 79 -0.15 -21.84 -13.29
N ASN A 80 0.58 -20.78 -13.66
CA ASN A 80 2.03 -20.65 -13.43
C ASN A 80 2.40 -19.70 -12.28
N VAL A 81 1.42 -19.18 -11.55
CA VAL A 81 1.64 -18.30 -10.41
C VAL A 81 1.58 -19.14 -9.14
N PRO A 82 2.54 -18.99 -8.21
CA PRO A 82 2.45 -19.67 -6.92
C PRO A 82 1.12 -19.34 -6.21
N PRO A 83 0.46 -20.31 -5.55
CA PRO A 83 -0.89 -20.13 -4.98
C PRO A 83 -1.04 -18.87 -4.12
N LYS A 84 -0.05 -18.58 -3.26
CA LYS A 84 -0.07 -17.39 -2.37
C LYS A 84 0.15 -16.06 -3.08
N LEU A 85 0.39 -16.07 -4.38
CA LEU A 85 0.62 -14.88 -5.21
C LEU A 85 -0.49 -14.67 -6.25
N HIS A 86 -1.60 -15.38 -6.13
CA HIS A 86 -2.76 -15.12 -6.97
C HIS A 86 -3.29 -13.71 -6.72
N LEU A 87 -3.68 -13.03 -7.81
CA LEU A 87 -4.35 -11.74 -7.73
C LEU A 87 -5.85 -11.97 -7.43
N GLY A 88 -6.40 -11.13 -6.57
CA GLY A 88 -7.80 -11.20 -6.17
C GLY A 88 -8.28 -9.85 -5.66
N GLY A 89 -8.72 -9.78 -4.41
CA GLY A 89 -9.09 -8.54 -3.76
C GLY A 89 -7.88 -7.65 -3.46
N THR A 90 -8.15 -6.47 -2.91
CA THR A 90 -7.13 -5.51 -2.47
C THR A 90 -7.08 -5.46 -0.93
N PRO A 91 -6.36 -6.37 -0.24
CA PRO A 91 -6.29 -6.41 1.22
C PRO A 91 -5.36 -5.30 1.76
N LEU A 92 -5.65 -4.06 1.36
CA LEU A 92 -4.85 -2.88 1.73
C LEU A 92 -4.94 -2.58 3.23
N ASN A 93 -6.10 -2.80 3.84
CA ASN A 93 -6.31 -2.56 5.27
C ASN A 93 -5.46 -3.51 6.11
N GLU A 94 -5.42 -4.78 5.74
CA GLU A 94 -4.58 -5.80 6.34
C GLU A 94 -3.11 -5.46 6.20
N ALA A 95 -2.70 -4.94 5.03
CA ALA A 95 -1.34 -4.46 4.80
C ALA A 95 -1.01 -3.28 5.72
N MET A 96 -1.92 -2.32 5.91
CA MET A 96 -1.73 -1.21 6.86
C MET A 96 -1.60 -1.71 8.31
N ILE A 97 -2.42 -2.67 8.72
CA ILE A 97 -2.28 -3.27 10.06
C ILE A 97 -0.89 -3.91 10.21
N ALA A 98 -0.42 -4.65 9.20
CA ALA A 98 0.88 -5.32 9.23
C ALA A 98 2.06 -4.33 9.36
N LEU A 99 1.95 -3.10 8.86
CA LEU A 99 2.97 -2.07 8.99
C LEU A 99 3.30 -1.72 10.45
N ASN A 100 2.37 -1.94 11.39
CA ASN A 100 2.65 -1.79 12.82
C ASN A 100 3.78 -2.69 13.34
N TYR A 101 4.06 -3.79 12.63
CA TYR A 101 5.15 -4.73 12.92
C TYR A 101 6.33 -4.54 11.98
N ILE A 102 6.07 -4.25 10.70
CA ILE A 102 7.11 -4.13 9.67
C ILE A 102 7.97 -2.89 9.90
N ILE A 103 7.37 -1.72 10.18
CA ILE A 103 8.13 -0.47 10.35
C ILE A 103 9.17 -0.59 11.46
N PRO A 104 8.84 -1.03 12.70
CA PRO A 104 9.84 -1.22 13.74
C PRO A 104 10.93 -2.23 13.37
N GLN A 105 10.54 -3.33 12.71
CA GLN A 105 11.49 -4.35 12.29
C GLN A 105 12.44 -3.84 11.22
N PHE A 106 11.93 -3.12 10.22
CA PHE A 106 12.73 -2.50 9.18
C PHE A 106 13.73 -1.50 9.76
N LYS A 107 13.29 -0.60 10.65
CA LYS A 107 14.17 0.36 11.35
C LYS A 107 15.25 -0.34 12.14
N LYS A 108 14.91 -1.41 12.86
CA LYS A 108 15.88 -2.22 13.62
C LYS A 108 16.92 -2.87 12.71
N ASN A 109 16.50 -3.42 11.58
CA ASN A 109 17.39 -4.17 10.68
C ASN A 109 18.30 -3.25 9.85
N THR A 110 17.85 -2.04 9.54
CA THR A 110 18.57 -1.12 8.64
C THR A 110 19.21 0.07 9.34
N GLY A 111 18.83 0.35 10.59
CA GLY A 111 19.33 1.50 11.36
C GLY A 111 18.76 2.85 10.92
N VAL A 112 17.79 2.87 9.97
CA VAL A 112 17.20 4.13 9.48
C VAL A 112 16.28 4.74 10.53
N GLN A 113 16.27 6.08 10.59
CA GLN A 113 15.39 6.82 11.50
C GLN A 113 14.07 7.19 10.82
N LYS A 114 14.12 7.68 9.58
CA LYS A 114 12.96 8.08 8.79
C LYS A 114 12.58 6.97 7.81
N VAL A 115 11.29 6.66 7.71
CA VAL A 115 10.76 5.64 6.78
C VAL A 115 9.70 6.26 5.89
N HIS A 116 9.78 5.98 4.61
CA HIS A 116 8.76 6.31 3.63
C HIS A 116 8.04 5.02 3.22
N VAL A 117 6.77 4.94 3.57
CA VAL A 117 5.91 3.85 3.14
C VAL A 117 5.21 4.27 1.85
N LEU A 118 5.40 3.49 0.80
CA LEU A 118 4.78 3.74 -0.49
C LEU A 118 3.90 2.56 -0.87
N THR A 119 2.60 2.78 -0.97
CA THR A 119 1.66 1.79 -1.49
C THR A 119 1.39 2.04 -2.97
N LEU A 120 1.31 0.97 -3.74
CA LEU A 120 0.92 1.00 -5.15
C LEU A 120 -0.28 0.07 -5.32
N THR A 121 -1.43 0.62 -5.68
CA THR A 121 -2.68 -0.14 -5.83
C THR A 121 -3.49 0.37 -7.02
N ASP A 122 -4.32 -0.49 -7.59
CA ASP A 122 -5.32 -0.16 -8.61
C ASP A 122 -6.74 -0.04 -8.00
N GLY A 123 -6.91 -0.50 -6.74
CA GLY A 123 -8.17 -0.51 -6.02
C GLY A 123 -8.14 0.23 -4.68
N GLU A 124 -9.29 0.35 -4.07
CA GLU A 124 -9.48 0.74 -2.67
C GLU A 124 -9.38 -0.50 -1.78
N GLY A 125 -9.00 -0.31 -0.52
CA GLY A 125 -9.08 -1.38 0.47
C GLY A 125 -10.51 -1.90 0.60
N ALA A 126 -10.68 -3.22 0.63
CA ALA A 126 -11.99 -3.80 0.84
C ALA A 126 -12.51 -3.45 2.26
N PRO A 127 -13.83 -3.23 2.45
CA PRO A 127 -14.41 -2.97 3.77
C PRO A 127 -14.55 -4.27 4.57
N SER A 128 -13.47 -5.04 4.71
CA SER A 128 -13.54 -6.45 5.13
C SER A 128 -12.58 -6.88 6.23
N VAL A 129 -11.92 -5.96 6.91
CA VAL A 129 -11.13 -6.35 8.09
C VAL A 129 -12.05 -6.89 9.17
N SER A 130 -11.64 -7.99 9.74
CA SER A 130 -12.42 -8.69 10.76
C SER A 130 -11.79 -8.54 12.15
N PHE A 131 -12.59 -8.74 13.16
CA PHE A 131 -12.14 -8.82 14.55
C PHE A 131 -12.78 -10.01 15.25
N GLY A 132 -12.14 -10.50 16.31
CA GLY A 132 -12.68 -11.56 17.16
C GLY A 132 -13.81 -11.03 18.01
N LYS A 133 -15.00 -11.60 17.86
CA LYS A 133 -16.18 -11.24 18.62
C LYS A 133 -16.67 -12.46 19.40
N ARG A 134 -16.96 -12.28 20.68
CA ARG A 134 -17.57 -13.31 21.50
C ARG A 134 -19.05 -13.46 21.15
N ALA A 135 -19.50 -14.67 20.80
CA ALA A 135 -20.91 -14.97 20.65
C ALA A 135 -21.48 -15.47 21.98
N GLN A 136 -22.51 -14.82 22.49
CA GLN A 136 -23.40 -15.42 23.47
C GLN A 136 -24.44 -16.25 22.72
N ARG A 137 -24.42 -17.57 22.84
CA ARG A 137 -25.57 -18.39 22.44
C ARG A 137 -26.64 -18.26 23.52
N TYR A 138 -27.86 -17.98 23.13
CA TYR A 138 -29.02 -17.76 23.99
C TYR A 138 -29.40 -18.97 24.88
N TYR A 139 -28.82 -20.15 24.63
CA TYR A 139 -29.25 -21.41 25.28
C TYR A 139 -28.10 -22.25 25.88
N ASP A 140 -26.85 -21.79 25.82
CA ASP A 140 -25.74 -22.54 26.40
C ASP A 140 -24.73 -21.59 27.06
N GLU A 141 -24.76 -21.51 28.37
CA GLU A 141 -23.86 -20.65 29.16
C GLU A 141 -22.39 -21.16 29.13
N ALA A 142 -22.13 -22.37 28.61
CA ALA A 142 -20.86 -23.07 28.81
C ALA A 142 -19.83 -22.83 27.71
N GLU A 143 -20.21 -22.43 26.49
CA GLU A 143 -19.24 -22.25 25.39
C GLU A 143 -19.38 -20.90 24.67
N THR A 144 -18.61 -19.92 25.11
CA THR A 144 -18.47 -18.68 24.40
C THR A 144 -17.43 -18.83 23.29
N LYS A 145 -17.89 -19.06 22.06
CA LYS A 145 -16.98 -19.15 20.90
C LYS A 145 -16.64 -17.74 20.37
N ILE A 146 -15.39 -17.55 20.00
CA ILE A 146 -14.95 -16.34 19.30
C ILE A 146 -15.05 -16.58 17.79
N TYR A 147 -15.75 -15.72 17.11
CA TYR A 147 -15.88 -15.76 15.66
C TYR A 147 -15.42 -14.46 15.03
N SER A 148 -15.04 -14.52 13.75
CA SER A 148 -14.65 -13.36 12.96
C SER A 148 -15.89 -12.54 12.60
N SER A 149 -15.94 -11.29 13.08
CA SER A 149 -16.98 -10.32 12.73
C SER A 149 -16.39 -9.19 11.91
N ARG A 150 -17.16 -8.66 10.95
CA ARG A 150 -16.73 -7.49 10.18
C ARG A 150 -16.72 -6.24 11.06
N ILE A 151 -15.77 -5.37 10.81
CA ILE A 151 -15.73 -4.02 11.39
C ILE A 151 -16.87 -3.19 10.77
N ASP A 152 -17.59 -2.50 11.63
CA ASP A 152 -18.65 -1.54 11.27
C ASP A 152 -18.44 -0.20 11.99
N SER A 153 -19.36 0.76 11.77
CA SER A 153 -19.29 2.11 12.34
C SER A 153 -19.38 2.17 13.88
N ASN A 154 -19.72 1.07 14.54
CA ASN A 154 -19.83 0.98 16.01
C ASN A 154 -18.58 0.41 16.66
N VAL A 155 -17.55 0.14 15.86
CA VAL A 155 -16.27 -0.41 16.32
C VAL A 155 -15.22 0.69 16.38
N PHE A 156 -14.38 0.65 17.41
CA PHE A 156 -13.25 1.55 17.58
C PHE A 156 -11.94 0.77 17.51
N LEU A 157 -10.98 1.29 16.75
CA LEU A 157 -9.61 0.84 16.79
C LEU A 157 -8.91 1.46 17.98
N ARG A 158 -8.35 0.66 18.89
CA ARG A 158 -7.49 1.12 19.98
C ARG A 158 -6.03 0.78 19.69
N ASP A 159 -5.19 1.78 19.60
CA ASP A 159 -3.75 1.55 19.60
C ASP A 159 -3.28 1.23 21.04
N ARG A 160 -2.80 0.02 21.26
CA ARG A 160 -2.38 -0.45 22.59
C ARG A 160 -1.10 0.22 23.09
N LYS A 161 -0.27 0.80 22.22
CA LYS A 161 0.95 1.49 22.63
C LYS A 161 0.68 2.92 23.06
N THR A 162 -0.16 3.64 22.31
CA THR A 162 -0.48 5.06 22.61
C THR A 162 -1.72 5.20 23.48
N GLY A 163 -2.58 4.18 23.54
CA GLY A 163 -3.90 4.22 24.19
C GLY A 163 -4.96 4.97 23.39
N LYS A 164 -4.60 5.62 22.26
CA LYS A 164 -5.50 6.42 21.44
C LYS A 164 -6.55 5.54 20.77
N MET A 165 -7.76 6.09 20.65
CA MET A 165 -8.90 5.42 20.02
C MET A 165 -9.27 6.15 18.73
N TYR A 166 -9.62 5.38 17.70
CA TYR A 166 -10.02 5.84 16.38
C TYR A 166 -11.37 5.23 16.06
N LYS A 167 -12.34 6.05 15.67
CA LYS A 167 -13.64 5.59 15.24
C LYS A 167 -13.59 5.17 13.77
N PHE A 168 -14.27 4.08 13.43
CA PHE A 168 -14.50 3.72 12.05
C PHE A 168 -15.74 4.47 11.55
N ASP A 169 -15.51 5.54 10.81
CA ASP A 169 -16.58 6.30 10.15
C ASP A 169 -16.74 5.82 8.71
N ASP A 170 -18.00 5.67 8.28
CA ASP A 170 -18.39 5.41 6.88
C ASP A 170 -17.69 4.22 6.19
N CYS A 171 -17.53 3.10 6.90
CA CYS A 171 -16.85 1.90 6.40
C CYS A 171 -17.58 1.18 5.25
N TYR A 172 -18.81 1.57 4.93
CA TYR A 172 -19.62 0.93 3.87
C TYR A 172 -19.20 1.33 2.46
N TRP A 173 -18.64 2.53 2.28
CA TRP A 173 -18.31 3.08 0.98
C TRP A 173 -16.90 3.67 0.97
N GLY A 174 -16.00 3.01 0.25
CA GLY A 174 -14.71 3.60 -0.09
C GLY A 174 -13.62 3.50 0.96
N SER A 175 -12.85 4.56 1.15
CA SER A 175 -11.56 4.58 1.84
C SER A 175 -11.63 4.75 3.37
N GLY A 176 -12.82 4.88 3.98
CA GLY A 176 -12.96 5.23 5.41
C GLY A 176 -12.21 4.28 6.37
N MET A 177 -12.25 2.98 6.10
CA MET A 177 -11.52 2.02 6.91
C MET A 177 -9.99 2.18 6.73
N THR A 178 -9.51 2.32 5.51
CA THR A 178 -8.10 2.56 5.22
C THR A 178 -7.63 3.86 5.87
N GLU A 179 -8.46 4.91 5.85
CA GLU A 179 -8.20 6.20 6.52
C GLU A 179 -7.93 6.01 8.02
N THR A 180 -8.76 5.24 8.70
CA THR A 180 -8.59 4.95 10.13
C THR A 180 -7.24 4.28 10.42
N PHE A 181 -6.85 3.26 9.63
CA PHE A 181 -5.57 2.58 9.83
C PHE A 181 -4.37 3.46 9.47
N VAL A 182 -4.43 4.24 8.40
CA VAL A 182 -3.34 5.15 8.04
C VAL A 182 -3.21 6.27 9.07
N THR A 183 -4.32 6.80 9.58
CA THR A 183 -4.31 7.81 10.65
C THR A 183 -3.67 7.25 11.93
N GLN A 184 -4.02 6.03 12.32
CA GLN A 184 -3.38 5.35 13.45
C GLN A 184 -1.87 5.18 13.24
N LEU A 185 -1.44 4.77 12.02
CA LEU A 185 -0.02 4.61 11.72
C LEU A 185 0.74 5.94 11.75
N ARG A 186 0.16 7.02 11.24
CA ARG A 186 0.77 8.36 11.27
C ARG A 186 0.94 8.88 12.70
N ASP A 187 -0.04 8.64 13.56
CA ASP A 187 0.07 9.01 14.97
C ASP A 187 1.12 8.18 15.72
N ARG A 188 1.23 6.90 15.37
CA ARG A 188 2.17 5.98 16.01
C ARG A 188 3.61 6.16 15.53
N PHE A 189 3.80 6.58 14.28
CA PHE A 189 5.09 6.76 13.62
C PHE A 189 5.14 8.16 12.98
N PRO A 190 5.20 9.24 13.77
CA PRO A 190 5.15 10.60 13.25
C PRO A 190 6.35 10.97 12.37
N GLU A 191 7.46 10.22 12.49
CA GLU A 191 8.64 10.35 11.65
C GLU A 191 8.50 9.65 10.29
N CYS A 192 7.40 8.91 10.07
CA CYS A 192 7.15 8.19 8.82
C CYS A 192 6.23 8.97 7.89
N GLU A 193 6.48 8.87 6.60
CA GLU A 193 5.57 9.37 5.56
C GLU A 193 4.83 8.21 4.91
N PHE A 194 3.51 8.36 4.79
CA PHE A 194 2.63 7.37 4.18
C PHE A 194 2.10 7.91 2.87
N MET A 195 2.59 7.36 1.76
CA MET A 195 2.27 7.78 0.41
C MET A 195 1.49 6.68 -0.32
N ASN A 196 0.52 7.08 -1.13
CA ASN A 196 -0.23 6.16 -1.98
C ASN A 196 -0.11 6.55 -3.45
N ILE A 197 0.21 5.59 -4.31
CA ILE A 197 0.10 5.72 -5.76
C ILE A 197 -1.07 4.83 -6.20
N ARG A 198 -2.12 5.45 -6.68
CA ARG A 198 -3.28 4.74 -7.21
C ARG A 198 -3.23 4.74 -8.73
N LEU A 199 -3.23 3.54 -9.29
CA LEU A 199 -3.38 3.33 -10.73
C LEU A 199 -4.86 3.35 -11.06
N ILE A 200 -5.28 4.23 -11.95
CA ILE A 200 -6.69 4.39 -12.28
C ILE A 200 -6.92 4.39 -13.80
N THR A 201 -8.09 3.92 -14.17
CA THR A 201 -8.62 4.08 -15.53
C THR A 201 -9.37 5.40 -15.67
N GLY A 202 -9.77 5.74 -16.88
CA GLY A 202 -10.61 6.94 -17.11
C GLY A 202 -11.93 6.90 -16.36
N ASN A 203 -12.51 5.71 -16.19
CA ASN A 203 -13.79 5.52 -15.49
C ASN A 203 -13.66 5.70 -13.97
N ASP A 204 -12.50 5.43 -13.39
CA ASP A 204 -12.25 5.53 -11.95
C ASP A 204 -11.91 6.94 -11.49
N TRP A 205 -11.60 7.85 -12.43
CA TRP A 205 -11.24 9.22 -12.12
C TRP A 205 -12.29 9.96 -11.28
N GLY A 206 -13.56 9.81 -11.63
CA GLY A 206 -14.67 10.45 -10.89
C GLY A 206 -14.69 10.03 -9.43
N ARG A 207 -14.57 8.72 -9.15
CA ARG A 207 -14.55 8.16 -7.80
C ARG A 207 -13.32 8.63 -7.01
N PHE A 208 -12.15 8.52 -7.63
CA PHE A 208 -10.89 8.99 -7.02
C PHE A 208 -10.96 10.48 -6.68
N LYS A 209 -11.44 11.32 -7.61
CA LYS A 209 -11.56 12.76 -7.42
C LYS A 209 -12.48 13.09 -6.23
N SER A 210 -13.64 12.44 -6.14
CA SER A 210 -14.56 12.63 -5.01
C SER A 210 -13.95 12.24 -3.67
N SER A 211 -13.27 11.11 -3.61
CA SER A 211 -12.55 10.65 -2.39
C SER A 211 -11.42 11.61 -1.99
N CYS A 212 -10.73 12.19 -2.96
CA CYS A 212 -9.58 13.05 -2.75
C CYS A 212 -9.96 14.48 -2.33
N LEU A 213 -10.99 15.06 -2.98
CA LEU A 213 -11.38 16.44 -2.77
C LEU A 213 -12.42 16.62 -1.65
N GLY A 214 -13.13 15.53 -1.30
CA GLY A 214 -14.20 15.56 -0.31
C GLY A 214 -15.52 16.13 -0.85
N SER A 215 -16.53 16.18 0.02
CA SER A 215 -17.90 16.58 -0.36
C SER A 215 -18.14 18.11 -0.44
N ASN A 216 -17.29 18.89 0.21
CA ASN A 216 -17.46 20.35 0.34
C ASN A 216 -16.59 21.16 -0.63
N VAL A 217 -16.18 20.56 -1.73
CA VAL A 217 -15.29 21.18 -2.72
C VAL A 217 -16.08 22.07 -3.69
N SER A 218 -15.51 23.20 -4.08
CA SER A 218 -16.13 24.10 -5.04
C SER A 218 -16.14 23.53 -6.47
N GLN A 219 -17.13 23.96 -7.29
CA GLN A 219 -17.18 23.56 -8.70
C GLN A 219 -15.94 24.00 -9.50
N GLU A 220 -15.30 25.09 -9.07
CA GLU A 220 -14.07 25.58 -9.68
C GLU A 220 -12.88 24.64 -9.42
N GLU A 221 -12.74 24.13 -8.20
CA GLU A 221 -11.69 23.16 -7.84
C GLU A 221 -11.90 21.83 -8.56
N ILE A 222 -13.15 21.36 -8.68
CA ILE A 222 -13.50 20.17 -9.48
C ILE A 222 -13.05 20.37 -10.94
N SER A 223 -13.39 21.52 -11.52
CA SER A 223 -13.04 21.83 -12.91
C SER A 223 -11.54 21.93 -13.13
N ARG A 224 -10.79 22.49 -12.17
CA ARG A 224 -9.30 22.53 -12.20
C ARG A 224 -8.72 21.12 -12.14
N ALA A 225 -9.21 20.28 -11.24
CA ALA A 225 -8.75 18.89 -11.12
C ALA A 225 -8.99 18.12 -12.43
N ASP A 226 -10.17 18.28 -13.04
CA ASP A 226 -10.50 17.66 -14.33
C ASP A 226 -9.62 18.16 -15.47
N ALA A 227 -9.30 19.45 -15.50
CA ALA A 227 -8.38 20.01 -16.49
C ALA A 227 -6.96 19.47 -16.34
N VAL A 228 -6.46 19.36 -15.10
CA VAL A 228 -5.15 18.77 -14.81
C VAL A 228 -5.14 17.30 -15.24
N TRP A 229 -6.15 16.51 -14.85
CA TRP A 229 -6.24 15.09 -15.21
C TRP A 229 -6.31 14.88 -16.73
N ARG A 230 -7.13 15.64 -17.44
CA ARG A 230 -7.21 15.54 -18.91
C ARG A 230 -5.87 15.81 -19.59
N LYS A 231 -5.13 16.82 -19.10
CA LYS A 231 -3.85 17.25 -19.68
C LYS A 231 -2.70 16.34 -19.35
N THR A 232 -2.62 15.85 -18.10
CA THR A 232 -1.43 15.18 -17.58
C THR A 232 -1.63 13.69 -17.32
N LYS A 233 -2.87 13.20 -17.31
CA LYS A 233 -3.21 11.82 -16.92
C LYS A 233 -2.66 11.45 -15.54
N SER A 234 -2.45 12.44 -14.70
CA SER A 234 -2.02 12.30 -13.31
C SER A 234 -2.62 13.42 -12.45
N PHE A 235 -2.71 13.14 -11.16
CA PHE A 235 -3.17 14.12 -10.18
C PHE A 235 -2.45 13.89 -8.85
N ILE A 236 -2.18 14.96 -8.10
CA ILE A 236 -1.60 14.91 -6.76
C ILE A 236 -2.64 15.42 -5.79
N CYS A 237 -3.00 14.59 -4.84
CA CYS A 237 -3.92 14.94 -3.76
C CYS A 237 -3.14 15.14 -2.47
N THR A 238 -3.31 16.31 -1.85
CA THR A 238 -2.69 16.67 -0.57
C THR A 238 -3.71 16.75 0.58
N SER A 239 -5.00 16.66 0.27
CA SER A 239 -6.11 16.76 1.23
C SER A 239 -6.62 15.40 1.71
N SER A 240 -5.85 14.33 1.52
CA SER A 240 -6.22 12.99 1.98
C SER A 240 -5.58 12.65 3.34
N PHE A 241 -6.00 11.56 3.93
CA PHE A 241 -5.36 10.98 5.13
C PHE A 241 -3.93 10.46 4.85
N TRP A 242 -3.57 10.23 3.60
CA TRP A 242 -2.20 9.98 3.19
C TRP A 242 -1.35 11.24 3.35
N THR A 243 -0.04 11.12 3.61
CA THR A 243 0.87 12.27 3.53
C THR A 243 0.80 12.92 2.15
N ILE A 244 0.70 12.06 1.12
CA ILE A 244 0.44 12.45 -0.27
C ILE A 244 -0.17 11.27 -1.01
N GLN A 245 -1.11 11.57 -1.91
CA GLN A 245 -1.72 10.57 -2.76
C GLN A 245 -1.57 10.98 -4.23
N TYR A 246 -1.09 10.05 -5.04
CA TYR A 246 -0.94 10.22 -6.48
C TYR A 246 -1.97 9.37 -7.21
N ALA A 247 -2.67 9.95 -8.17
CA ALA A 247 -3.39 9.21 -9.21
C ALA A 247 -2.56 9.18 -10.48
N LEU A 248 -2.41 7.99 -11.06
CA LEU A 248 -1.77 7.77 -12.35
C LEU A 248 -2.70 7.00 -13.26
N HIS A 249 -2.85 7.46 -14.49
CA HIS A 249 -3.54 6.67 -15.50
C HIS A 249 -2.70 5.43 -15.84
N ILE A 250 -3.33 4.26 -15.94
CA ILE A 250 -2.65 2.98 -16.17
C ILE A 250 -1.71 3.02 -17.38
N ASN A 251 -2.12 3.67 -18.48
CA ASN A 251 -1.30 3.82 -19.70
C ASN A 251 -0.10 4.76 -19.50
N ALA A 252 0.02 5.43 -18.35
CA ALA A 252 1.15 6.31 -18.09
C ALA A 252 2.41 5.58 -17.60
N LEU A 253 2.26 4.31 -17.25
CA LEU A 253 3.36 3.45 -16.80
C LEU A 253 4.16 2.82 -17.95
N ASP A 254 3.69 2.94 -19.17
CA ASP A 254 4.38 2.40 -20.36
C ASP A 254 5.65 3.19 -20.65
N ASN A 255 6.77 2.78 -20.04
CA ASN A 255 8.08 3.41 -20.17
C ASN A 255 9.16 2.38 -20.46
N LYS A 256 9.71 2.48 -21.65
CA LYS A 256 11.03 1.95 -22.01
C LYS A 256 12.13 2.93 -21.55
N ALA A 257 12.18 3.27 -20.28
CA ALA A 257 13.22 4.16 -19.76
C ALA A 257 14.39 3.31 -19.26
N GLU A 258 15.47 3.26 -20.01
CA GLU A 258 16.76 2.73 -19.58
C GLU A 258 17.42 3.75 -18.65
N PHE A 259 17.85 3.29 -17.48
CA PHE A 259 18.59 4.07 -16.51
C PHE A 259 20.01 3.51 -16.38
N GLU A 260 20.93 4.09 -17.14
CA GLU A 260 22.34 3.76 -17.08
C GLU A 260 23.14 4.89 -16.45
N VAL A 261 24.01 4.56 -15.53
CA VAL A 261 24.95 5.47 -14.87
C VAL A 261 26.26 4.72 -14.63
N ALA A 262 27.38 5.39 -14.80
CA ALA A 262 28.69 4.84 -14.48
C ALA A 262 28.76 4.35 -13.02
N GLU A 263 29.51 3.28 -12.76
CA GLU A 263 29.62 2.68 -11.42
C GLU A 263 30.14 3.68 -10.35
N GLU A 264 30.99 4.60 -10.76
CA GLU A 264 31.61 5.61 -9.89
C GLU A 264 30.85 6.95 -9.83
N ALA A 265 29.62 7.00 -10.35
CA ALA A 265 28.86 8.24 -10.39
C ALA A 265 28.49 8.73 -8.98
N THR A 266 28.63 10.02 -8.77
CA THR A 266 28.19 10.68 -7.51
C THR A 266 26.69 10.63 -7.35
N LYS A 267 26.18 10.73 -6.10
CA LYS A 267 24.73 10.79 -5.82
C LYS A 267 24.01 11.86 -6.65
N ALA A 268 24.64 13.02 -6.87
CA ALA A 268 24.09 14.11 -7.67
C ALA A 268 23.99 13.71 -9.16
N GLN A 269 24.99 13.03 -9.70
CA GLN A 269 24.99 12.54 -11.08
C GLN A 269 23.95 11.43 -11.26
N ILE A 270 23.83 10.52 -10.30
CA ILE A 270 22.81 9.47 -10.31
C ILE A 270 21.39 10.10 -10.27
N LYS A 271 21.16 11.09 -9.37
CA LYS A 271 19.89 11.83 -9.31
C LYS A 271 19.57 12.52 -10.63
N LYS A 272 20.54 13.17 -11.25
CA LYS A 272 20.39 13.86 -12.55
C LYS A 272 20.12 12.89 -13.70
N ALA A 273 20.86 11.78 -13.77
CA ALA A 273 20.68 10.76 -14.79
C ALA A 273 19.31 10.05 -14.63
N PHE A 274 18.92 9.72 -13.41
CA PHE A 274 17.61 9.17 -13.13
C PHE A 274 16.48 10.12 -13.52
N SER A 275 16.59 11.40 -13.15
CA SER A 275 15.62 12.42 -13.55
C SER A 275 15.55 12.59 -15.08
N LYS A 276 16.65 12.38 -15.80
CA LYS A 276 16.70 12.41 -17.27
C LYS A 276 16.08 11.14 -17.87
N SER A 277 16.33 9.96 -17.29
CA SER A 277 15.80 8.68 -17.78
C SER A 277 14.27 8.58 -17.66
N LEU A 278 13.65 9.39 -16.79
CA LEU A 278 12.19 9.47 -16.67
C LEU A 278 11.51 10.07 -17.91
N GLY A 279 12.30 10.40 -18.92
CA GLY A 279 11.85 10.78 -20.27
C GLY A 279 11.12 12.12 -20.35
N ASN A 280 10.84 12.54 -21.57
CA ASN A 280 10.14 13.78 -21.88
C ASN A 280 8.62 13.77 -21.54
N LYS A 281 8.08 12.67 -21.04
CA LYS A 281 6.70 12.62 -20.54
C LYS A 281 6.64 13.34 -19.20
N LYS A 282 6.24 14.61 -19.23
CA LYS A 282 6.14 15.56 -18.10
C LYS A 282 5.50 14.99 -16.82
N MET A 283 4.74 13.92 -16.94
CA MET A 283 3.92 13.33 -15.90
C MET A 283 4.72 12.47 -14.91
N ASN A 284 5.46 11.48 -15.38
CA ASN A 284 6.26 10.59 -14.54
C ASN A 284 7.38 11.35 -13.83
N LYS A 285 7.94 12.36 -14.51
CA LYS A 285 8.99 13.22 -13.97
C LYS A 285 8.52 13.99 -12.73
N LYS A 286 7.30 14.55 -12.74
CA LYS A 286 6.79 15.37 -11.61
C LYS A 286 6.56 14.50 -10.36
N ILE A 287 5.97 13.31 -10.52
CA ILE A 287 5.68 12.40 -9.39
C ILE A 287 6.97 11.81 -8.84
N LEU A 288 7.85 11.34 -9.72
CA LEU A 288 9.14 10.79 -9.30
C LEU A 288 10.09 11.86 -8.76
N SER A 289 10.07 13.09 -9.29
CA SER A 289 10.80 14.20 -8.69
C SER A 289 10.27 14.53 -7.29
N SER A 290 8.97 14.62 -7.11
CA SER A 290 8.36 14.84 -5.80
C SER A 290 8.72 13.72 -4.80
N PHE A 291 8.78 12.48 -5.26
CA PHE A 291 9.23 11.36 -4.44
C PHE A 291 10.73 11.46 -4.10
N ILE A 292 11.59 11.73 -5.10
CA ILE A 292 13.03 11.87 -4.90
C ILE A 292 13.37 13.04 -3.96
N GLU A 293 12.67 14.16 -4.08
CA GLU A 293 12.83 15.32 -3.19
C GLU A 293 12.55 14.99 -1.72
N ARG A 294 11.69 14.03 -1.47
CA ARG A 294 11.32 13.57 -0.11
C ARG A 294 12.29 12.55 0.48
N ILE A 295 12.90 11.70 -0.35
CA ILE A 295 13.78 10.61 0.09
C ILE A 295 15.28 10.95 -0.04
N ALA A 296 15.64 12.01 -0.71
CA ALA A 296 17.02 12.47 -0.89
C ALA A 296 17.38 13.59 0.09
#